data_98a5d38c96094a84751dc3e3d0101b15
#
_entry.id   98a5d38c96094a84751dc3e3d0101b15
#
_cell.length_a   1.000
_cell.length_b   1.000
_cell.length_c   1.000
_cell.angle_alpha   90.00
_cell.angle_beta   90.00
_cell.angle_gamma   90.00
#
_symmetry.space_group_name_H-M   'P 1'
#
loop_
_entity.id
_entity.type
_entity.pdbx_description
1 polymer ?
#
loop_
_entity_poly.entity_id
_entity_poly.type
_entity_poly.pdbx_seq_one_letter_code
_entity_poly.pdbx_strand_id
1 'polypeptide(L)'
;MRIRAHDRKTILDAIERQLSDEPVAQTRNRKILVNLVPPFEAVPPIWELRVGDWRVFYDVDSEILKVYVRAVRRKRPHKTTEEIL
;
A
#
# COMPACT_ATOMS: atom_id res chain seq x y z
N MET A 1 -9.10 -10.45 -7.39
CA MET A 1 -10.15 -9.83 -6.56
C MET A 1 -10.76 -8.65 -7.29
N ARG A 2 -12.07 -8.55 -7.26
CA ARG A 2 -12.76 -7.43 -7.89
C ARG A 2 -13.06 -6.35 -6.85
N ILE A 3 -12.61 -5.13 -7.09
CA ILE A 3 -12.84 -4.00 -6.20
C ILE A 3 -14.03 -3.20 -6.73
N ARG A 4 -14.99 -2.93 -5.86
CA ARG A 4 -16.17 -2.12 -6.22
C ARG A 4 -15.74 -0.71 -6.61
N ALA A 5 -16.50 -0.06 -7.49
CA ALA A 5 -16.18 1.29 -7.97
C ALA A 5 -16.03 2.30 -6.83
N HIS A 6 -16.90 2.23 -5.80
CA HIS A 6 -16.82 3.10 -4.64
C HIS A 6 -15.52 2.89 -3.86
N ASP A 7 -15.14 1.64 -3.61
CA ASP A 7 -13.90 1.31 -2.89
C ASP A 7 -12.67 1.71 -3.71
N ARG A 8 -12.72 1.49 -5.02
CA ARG A 8 -11.64 1.90 -5.91
C ARG A 8 -11.40 3.40 -5.84
N LYS A 9 -12.48 4.19 -5.88
CA LYS A 9 -12.36 5.64 -5.78
C LYS A 9 -11.77 6.06 -4.43
N THR A 10 -12.24 5.47 -3.34
CA THR A 10 -11.73 5.74 -2.00
C THR A 10 -10.23 5.42 -1.89
N ILE A 11 -9.80 4.29 -2.44
CA ILE A 11 -8.41 3.87 -2.45
C ILE A 11 -7.57 4.85 -3.28
N LEU A 12 -8.01 5.19 -4.48
CA LEU A 12 -7.28 6.10 -5.37
C LEU A 12 -7.17 7.50 -4.77
N ASP A 13 -8.25 8.01 -4.17
CA ASP A 13 -8.22 9.31 -3.50
C ASP A 13 -7.25 9.30 -2.32
N ALA A 14 -7.19 8.22 -1.56
CA ALA A 14 -6.27 8.08 -0.44
C ALA A 14 -4.81 8.03 -0.93
N ILE A 15 -4.53 7.28 -1.98
CA ILE A 15 -3.21 7.20 -2.58
C ILE A 15 -2.76 8.60 -3.02
N GLU A 16 -3.59 9.29 -3.76
CA GLU A 16 -3.29 10.64 -4.24
C GLU A 16 -3.04 11.61 -3.09
N ARG A 17 -3.92 11.61 -2.09
CA ARG A 17 -3.82 12.53 -0.96
C ARG A 17 -2.62 12.25 -0.07
N GLN A 18 -2.33 10.97 0.21
CA GLN A 18 -1.31 10.59 1.18
C GLN A 18 0.06 10.34 0.59
N LEU A 19 0.17 9.99 -0.67
CA LEU A 19 1.43 9.61 -1.28
C LEU A 19 2.00 10.65 -2.25
N SER A 20 1.29 11.75 -2.49
CA SER A 20 1.74 12.77 -3.45
C SER A 20 2.92 13.59 -2.95
N ASP A 21 3.01 13.84 -1.63
CA ASP A 21 4.07 14.71 -1.06
C ASP A 21 5.21 13.92 -0.42
N GLU A 22 4.90 13.06 0.53
CA GLU A 22 5.91 12.33 1.31
C GLU A 22 5.62 10.83 1.35
N PRO A 23 5.78 10.12 0.22
CA PRO A 23 5.44 8.69 0.17
C PRO A 23 6.35 7.81 1.02
N VAL A 24 7.52 8.31 1.42
CA VAL A 24 8.49 7.55 2.22
C VAL A 24 8.46 7.92 3.71
N ALA A 25 7.49 8.70 4.15
CA ALA A 25 7.36 9.05 5.56
C ALA A 25 6.48 8.03 6.28
N GLN A 26 6.97 7.46 7.39
CA GLN A 26 6.14 6.58 8.21
C GLN A 26 5.15 7.41 9.01
N THR A 27 3.88 7.01 8.95
CA THR A 27 2.80 7.68 9.65
C THR A 27 1.89 6.63 10.27
N ARG A 28 0.82 7.09 10.93
CA ARG A 28 -0.22 6.21 11.48
C ARG A 28 -0.78 5.24 10.44
N ASN A 29 -0.89 5.69 9.19
CA ASN A 29 -1.50 4.90 8.11
C ASN A 29 -0.49 4.31 7.13
N ARG A 30 0.79 4.60 7.30
CA ARG A 30 1.85 4.14 6.39
C ARG A 30 3.01 3.57 7.17
N LYS A 31 3.47 2.40 6.79
CA LYS A 31 4.62 1.78 7.44
C LYS A 31 5.46 0.99 6.44
N ILE A 32 6.74 0.85 6.75
CA ILE A 32 7.64 -0.03 6.01
C ILE A 32 7.45 -1.47 6.52
N LEU A 33 7.38 -2.41 5.60
CA LEU A 33 7.31 -3.83 5.92
C LEU A 33 8.72 -4.39 5.99
N VAL A 34 9.09 -4.92 7.16
CA VAL A 34 10.43 -5.45 7.41
C VAL A 34 10.42 -6.97 7.30
N ASN A 35 11.45 -7.54 6.68
CA ASN A 35 11.62 -8.99 6.54
C ASN A 35 10.48 -9.68 5.79
N LEU A 36 9.83 -8.96 4.88
CA LEU A 36 8.75 -9.49 4.08
C LEU A 36 9.22 -9.76 2.66
N VAL A 37 8.95 -10.97 2.17
CA VAL A 37 9.14 -11.31 0.76
C VAL A 37 7.76 -11.39 0.12
N PRO A 38 7.36 -10.37 -0.66
CA PRO A 38 6.01 -10.36 -1.24
C PRO A 38 5.88 -11.37 -2.37
N PRO A 39 4.66 -11.90 -2.60
CA PRO A 39 4.39 -12.78 -3.73
C PRO A 39 4.17 -12.03 -5.05
N PHE A 40 4.56 -10.77 -5.12
CA PHE A 40 4.44 -9.93 -6.30
C PHE A 40 5.75 -9.19 -6.53
N GLU A 41 5.94 -8.67 -7.74
CA GLU A 41 7.13 -7.89 -8.07
C GLU A 41 7.13 -6.56 -7.31
N ALA A 42 8.23 -6.27 -6.63
CA ALA A 42 8.41 -5.03 -5.90
C ALA A 42 9.90 -4.80 -5.62
N VAL A 43 10.27 -3.54 -5.42
CA VAL A 43 11.64 -3.15 -5.08
C VAL A 43 11.68 -2.69 -3.62
N PRO A 44 12.35 -3.42 -2.73
CA PRO A 44 12.41 -3.01 -1.31
C PRO A 44 13.03 -1.62 -1.13
N PRO A 45 12.64 -0.87 -0.10
CA PRO A 45 11.67 -1.23 0.93
C PRO A 45 10.24 -1.18 0.43
N ILE A 46 9.42 -2.08 0.96
CA ILE A 46 8.00 -2.17 0.60
C ILE A 46 7.17 -1.47 1.66
N TRP A 47 6.25 -0.65 1.21
CA TRP A 47 5.37 0.12 2.09
C TRP A 47 3.95 -0.43 2.08
N GLU A 48 3.28 -0.27 3.19
CA GLU A 48 1.86 -0.59 3.33
C GLU A 48 1.11 0.69 3.72
N LEU A 49 0.11 1.06 2.92
CA LEU A 49 -0.80 2.15 3.22
C LEU A 49 -2.14 1.56 3.67
N ARG A 50 -2.61 2.00 4.82
CA ARG A 50 -3.93 1.61 5.35
C ARG A 50 -4.99 2.55 4.81
N VAL A 51 -6.03 1.99 4.17
CA VAL A 51 -7.19 2.73 3.67
C VAL A 51 -8.43 1.95 4.11
N GLY A 52 -8.95 2.24 5.30
CA GLY A 52 -10.06 1.46 5.89
C GLY A 52 -9.66 0.00 6.02
N ASP A 53 -10.47 -0.89 5.42
CA ASP A 53 -10.18 -2.33 5.40
C ASP A 53 -9.23 -2.73 4.28
N TRP A 54 -8.79 -1.78 3.47
CA TRP A 54 -7.89 -2.04 2.37
C TRP A 54 -6.45 -1.79 2.76
N ARG A 55 -5.55 -2.52 2.13
CA ARG A 55 -4.10 -2.34 2.26
C ARG A 55 -3.49 -2.18 0.89
N VAL A 56 -2.77 -1.09 0.69
CA VAL A 56 -2.09 -0.78 -0.56
C VAL A 56 -0.61 -1.01 -0.34
N PHE A 57 -0.03 -1.89 -1.14
CA PHE A 57 1.41 -2.18 -1.08
C PHE A 57 2.10 -1.47 -2.22
N TYR A 58 3.12 -0.69 -1.89
CA TYR A 58 3.82 0.11 -2.87
C TYR A 58 5.31 0.19 -2.57
N ASP A 59 6.08 0.55 -3.58
CA ASP A 59 7.46 0.97 -3.41
C ASP A 59 7.66 2.31 -4.11
N VAL A 60 8.80 2.96 -3.82
CA VAL A 60 9.06 4.32 -4.30
C VAL A 60 10.45 4.36 -4.93
N ASP A 61 10.51 4.93 -6.13
CA ASP A 61 11.78 5.31 -6.72
C ASP A 61 12.09 6.74 -6.25
N SER A 62 13.02 6.86 -5.30
CA SER A 62 13.34 8.13 -4.67
C SER A 62 14.06 9.10 -5.59
N GLU A 63 14.72 8.61 -6.63
CA GLU A 63 15.45 9.47 -7.56
C GLU A 63 14.50 10.29 -8.43
N ILE A 64 13.41 9.68 -8.87
CA ILE A 64 12.41 10.32 -9.73
C ILE A 64 11.10 10.59 -9.00
N LEU A 65 11.03 10.30 -7.70
CA LEU A 65 9.85 10.48 -6.85
C LEU A 65 8.60 9.83 -7.42
N LYS A 66 8.75 8.60 -7.90
CA LYS A 66 7.65 7.84 -8.49
C LYS A 66 7.20 6.72 -7.57
N VAL A 67 5.90 6.65 -7.33
CA VAL A 67 5.28 5.62 -6.50
C VAL A 67 4.73 4.52 -7.41
N TYR A 68 5.12 3.28 -7.12
CA TYR A 68 4.61 2.12 -7.83
C TYR A 68 3.69 1.33 -6.91
N VAL A 69 2.41 1.34 -7.20
CA VAL A 69 1.43 0.53 -6.47
C VAL A 69 1.54 -0.90 -7.00
N ARG A 70 1.93 -1.82 -6.13
CA ARG A 70 2.21 -3.20 -6.52
C ARG A 70 1.04 -4.13 -6.28
N ALA A 71 0.28 -3.88 -5.23
CA ALA A 71 -0.87 -4.73 -4.89
C ALA A 71 -1.85 -3.97 -4.01
N VAL A 72 -3.12 -4.34 -4.10
CA VAL A 72 -4.18 -3.86 -3.23
C VAL A 72 -4.90 -5.09 -2.69
N ARG A 73 -5.00 -5.20 -1.37
CA ARG A 73 -5.63 -6.35 -0.71
C ARG A 73 -6.61 -5.87 0.35
N ARG A 74 -7.67 -6.64 0.54
CA ARG A 74 -8.59 -6.41 1.64
C ARG A 74 -8.08 -7.15 2.87
N LYS A 75 -7.91 -6.40 3.98
CA LYS A 75 -7.52 -7.00 5.25
C LYS A 75 -8.76 -7.28 6.07
N ARG A 76 -9.04 -8.57 6.29
CA ARG A 76 -10.15 -8.99 7.14
C ARG A 76 -9.72 -8.96 8.61
N PRO A 77 -10.68 -8.85 9.55
CA PRO A 77 -10.39 -8.93 10.97
C PRO A 77 -9.61 -10.21 11.30
N HIS A 78 -8.66 -10.10 12.22
CA HIS A 78 -7.82 -11.21 12.69
C HIS A 78 -6.83 -11.78 11.66
N LYS A 79 -6.66 -11.10 10.52
CA LYS A 79 -5.64 -11.48 9.55
C LYS A 79 -4.43 -10.55 9.67
N THR A 80 -3.23 -11.12 9.52
CA THR A 80 -1.99 -10.34 9.48
C THR A 80 -1.71 -9.86 8.05
N THR A 81 -0.76 -8.94 7.90
CA THR A 81 -0.33 -8.49 6.58
C THR A 81 0.17 -9.65 5.73
N GLU A 82 0.96 -10.56 6.28
CA GLU A 82 1.46 -11.71 5.54
C GLU A 82 0.34 -12.61 5.04
N GLU A 83 -0.73 -12.74 5.81
CA GLU A 83 -1.87 -13.58 5.44
C GLU A 83 -2.71 -13.03 4.28
N ILE A 84 -2.69 -11.72 4.07
CA ILE A 84 -3.47 -11.07 3.00
C ILE A 84 -2.68 -10.86 1.71
N LEU A 85 -1.38 -11.04 1.79
CA LEU A 85 -0.54 -10.97 0.60
C LEU A 85 -0.75 -12.20 -0.27
#